data_e3da8b9592a124336cbbd31bab62641d
#
_entry.id   e3da8b9592a124336cbbd31bab62641d
#
_cell.length_a   1.000
_cell.length_b   1.000
_cell.length_c   1.000
_cell.angle_alpha   90.00
_cell.angle_beta   90.00
_cell.angle_gamma   90.00
#
_symmetry.space_group_name_H-M   'P 1'
#
loop_
_entity.id
_entity.type
_entity.pdbx_description
1 polymer ?
#
loop_
_entity_poly.entity_id
_entity_poly.type
_entity_poly.pdbx_seq_one_letter_code
_entity_poly.pdbx_strand_id
1 'polypeptide(L)'
;MSAAKSNDSLFGLVRGLTAAQLRRIVRVGIKSLWLHRLRSLLTALGIVFGVCSVIAMLAIGEGASYEAQEQIKNLGSQNIILRSVKPPEEQKVSDKASQSFVLQYGLTYLDIQRIRSTIPGVTVVLPARTIRDYVWRLSRRVDCDVTGTVPWYPATRNQRVARGRFFTEEDMAGQASVCVLGAEMVPALFPLESPLGKHVRVGSDYYEVIGVMAPGSFTAKTDDSADAEDQKPAANRMFIPLETVKMRYGEVLMRRRSGSFEAQRVQLHEATVKVDSLQDVTGVAAAIKQLMERNHPKKDYQIVVPLELLRRAE
;
A
#
# COMPACT_ATOMS: atom_id res chain seq x y z
N MET A 1 41.74 -11.43 40.63
CA MET A 1 41.25 -12.67 41.27
C MET A 1 40.61 -12.40 42.63
N SER A 2 39.61 -11.49 42.73
CA SER A 2 38.97 -11.15 44.02
C SER A 2 37.45 -10.93 43.99
N ALA A 3 36.76 -11.18 42.90
CA ALA A 3 35.32 -10.97 42.82
C ALA A 3 34.43 -12.23 42.87
N ALA A 4 35.04 -13.40 42.91
CA ALA A 4 34.30 -14.71 42.90
C ALA A 4 33.92 -15.22 44.31
N LYS A 5 34.41 -14.61 45.42
CA LYS A 5 34.24 -15.13 46.77
C LYS A 5 33.04 -14.57 47.54
N SER A 6 32.33 -13.59 46.99
CA SER A 6 31.19 -12.89 47.66
C SER A 6 29.82 -13.58 47.44
N ASN A 7 29.64 -14.33 46.37
CA ASN A 7 28.33 -14.92 46.08
C ASN A 7 28.05 -16.25 46.82
N ASP A 8 29.07 -17.01 47.21
CA ASP A 8 28.86 -18.26 47.94
C ASP A 8 28.44 -18.06 49.40
N SER A 9 28.72 -16.91 49.99
CA SER A 9 28.34 -16.62 51.40
C SER A 9 26.85 -16.30 51.55
N LEU A 10 26.21 -15.74 50.53
CA LEU A 10 24.77 -15.44 50.55
C LEU A 10 23.91 -16.66 50.34
N PHE A 11 24.35 -17.60 49.45
CA PHE A 11 23.67 -18.88 49.25
C PHE A 11 23.80 -19.85 50.45
N GLY A 12 24.88 -19.77 51.22
CA GLY A 12 25.07 -20.54 52.47
C GLY A 12 24.14 -20.11 53.59
N LEU A 13 23.85 -18.79 53.70
CA LEU A 13 22.96 -18.25 54.74
C LEU A 13 21.48 -18.63 54.55
N VAL A 14 21.03 -18.84 53.31
CA VAL A 14 19.62 -19.23 53.00
C VAL A 14 19.37 -20.71 53.30
N ARG A 15 20.39 -21.59 53.28
CA ARG A 15 20.30 -23.02 53.51
C ARG A 15 20.10 -23.43 54.96
N GLY A 16 20.32 -22.52 55.93
CA GLY A 16 20.17 -22.75 57.36
C GLY A 16 18.88 -22.22 58.01
N LEU A 17 18.02 -21.59 57.25
CA LEU A 17 16.78 -21.03 57.77
C LEU A 17 15.71 -22.09 57.91
N THR A 18 15.31 -22.39 59.15
CA THR A 18 14.16 -23.26 59.41
C THR A 18 12.86 -22.60 58.86
N ALA A 19 11.92 -23.39 58.37
CA ALA A 19 10.65 -22.91 57.81
C ALA A 19 9.90 -21.94 58.77
N ALA A 20 10.11 -22.07 60.07
CA ALA A 20 9.56 -21.19 61.12
C ALA A 20 10.23 -19.78 61.11
N GLN A 21 11.55 -19.75 60.86
CA GLN A 21 12.28 -18.46 60.76
C GLN A 21 11.89 -17.70 59.47
N LEU A 22 11.76 -18.41 58.35
CA LEU A 22 11.31 -17.82 57.10
C LEU A 22 9.88 -17.21 57.22
N ARG A 23 8.99 -17.93 57.86
CA ARG A 23 7.62 -17.44 58.13
C ARG A 23 7.59 -16.21 59.03
N ARG A 24 8.51 -16.11 60.01
CA ARG A 24 8.65 -14.96 60.91
C ARG A 24 9.16 -13.74 60.14
N ILE A 25 10.17 -13.90 59.31
CA ILE A 25 10.76 -12.83 58.47
C ILE A 25 9.72 -12.29 57.51
N VAL A 26 9.00 -13.16 56.81
CA VAL A 26 7.90 -12.77 55.88
C VAL A 26 6.81 -11.97 56.64
N ARG A 27 6.38 -12.45 57.82
CA ARG A 27 5.37 -11.76 58.62
C ARG A 27 5.84 -10.36 59.07
N VAL A 28 7.11 -10.20 59.48
CA VAL A 28 7.68 -8.91 59.86
C VAL A 28 7.79 -7.99 58.64
N GLY A 29 8.19 -8.53 57.46
CA GLY A 29 8.24 -7.77 56.22
C GLY A 29 6.87 -7.25 55.79
N ILE A 30 5.83 -8.09 55.82
CA ILE A 30 4.45 -7.70 55.50
C ILE A 30 3.96 -6.63 56.49
N LYS A 31 4.23 -6.78 57.82
CA LYS A 31 3.85 -5.79 58.83
C LYS A 31 4.52 -4.45 58.57
N SER A 32 5.79 -4.42 58.17
CA SER A 32 6.52 -3.20 57.84
C SER A 32 5.95 -2.51 56.60
N LEU A 33 5.54 -3.27 55.56
CA LEU A 33 4.85 -2.74 54.39
C LEU A 33 3.50 -2.09 54.73
N TRP A 34 2.77 -2.66 55.71
CA TRP A 34 1.51 -2.11 56.16
C TRP A 34 1.69 -0.83 57.01
N LEU A 35 2.76 -0.72 57.82
CA LEU A 35 3.05 0.50 58.57
C LEU A 35 3.36 1.70 57.66
N HIS A 36 4.01 1.45 56.51
CA HIS A 36 4.40 2.47 55.54
C HIS A 36 3.66 2.33 54.22
N ARG A 37 2.35 2.03 54.27
CA ARG A 37 1.51 1.70 53.11
C ARG A 37 1.59 2.70 51.95
N LEU A 38 1.69 4.02 52.24
CA LEU A 38 1.80 5.02 51.18
C LEU A 38 3.12 4.91 50.40
N ARG A 39 4.25 4.68 51.12
CA ARG A 39 5.56 4.52 50.47
C ARG A 39 5.60 3.23 49.64
N SER A 40 5.10 2.12 50.21
CA SER A 40 5.07 0.82 49.54
C SER A 40 4.16 0.87 48.32
N LEU A 41 3.02 1.56 48.42
CA LEU A 41 2.08 1.73 47.29
C LEU A 41 2.73 2.57 46.18
N LEU A 42 3.39 3.68 46.52
CA LEU A 42 4.05 4.54 45.55
C LEU A 42 5.19 3.81 44.78
N THR A 43 6.02 3.05 45.53
CA THR A 43 7.09 2.27 44.90
C THR A 43 6.57 1.13 44.02
N ALA A 44 5.54 0.40 44.48
CA ALA A 44 4.91 -0.64 43.72
C ALA A 44 4.22 -0.07 42.45
N LEU A 45 3.55 1.07 42.57
CA LEU A 45 2.92 1.75 41.44
C LEU A 45 3.97 2.20 40.40
N GLY A 46 5.11 2.72 40.86
CA GLY A 46 6.21 3.08 39.94
C GLY A 46 6.78 1.91 39.16
N ILE A 47 6.94 0.75 39.84
CA ILE A 47 7.41 -0.48 39.18
C ILE A 47 6.35 -0.99 38.17
N VAL A 48 5.08 -1.04 38.59
CA VAL A 48 3.98 -1.49 37.73
C VAL A 48 3.87 -0.61 36.46
N PHE A 49 3.88 0.72 36.64
CA PHE A 49 3.83 1.62 35.48
C PHE A 49 5.08 1.50 34.58
N GLY A 50 6.26 1.32 35.18
CA GLY A 50 7.48 1.10 34.42
C GLY A 50 7.41 -0.17 33.55
N VAL A 51 6.99 -1.30 34.13
CA VAL A 51 6.86 -2.55 33.41
C VAL A 51 5.73 -2.49 32.38
N CYS A 52 4.56 -1.94 32.75
CA CYS A 52 3.46 -1.77 31.80
C CYS A 52 3.82 -0.90 30.61
N SER A 53 4.59 0.18 30.82
CA SER A 53 5.05 1.05 29.73
C SER A 53 5.94 0.31 28.73
N VAL A 54 6.88 -0.52 29.22
CA VAL A 54 7.76 -1.32 28.35
C VAL A 54 6.96 -2.36 27.57
N ILE A 55 6.05 -3.07 28.26
CA ILE A 55 5.19 -4.08 27.60
C ILE A 55 4.30 -3.41 26.54
N ALA A 56 3.70 -2.27 26.86
CA ALA A 56 2.87 -1.53 25.90
C ALA A 56 3.67 -1.08 24.68
N MET A 57 4.90 -0.59 24.87
CA MET A 57 5.77 -0.17 23.77
C MET A 57 6.14 -1.36 22.87
N LEU A 58 6.49 -2.51 23.47
CA LEU A 58 6.80 -3.73 22.72
C LEU A 58 5.57 -4.25 21.94
N ALA A 59 4.41 -4.26 22.59
CA ALA A 59 3.16 -4.74 21.95
C ALA A 59 2.75 -3.84 20.78
N ILE A 60 2.89 -2.51 20.89
CA ILE A 60 2.63 -1.58 19.78
C ILE A 60 3.63 -1.79 18.65
N GLY A 61 4.92 -1.95 18.98
CA GLY A 61 5.95 -2.19 17.98
C GLY A 61 5.73 -3.49 17.20
N GLU A 62 5.39 -4.57 17.88
CA GLU A 62 5.12 -5.87 17.26
C GLU A 62 3.82 -5.84 16.43
N GLY A 63 2.77 -5.18 16.95
CA GLY A 63 1.53 -4.98 16.20
C GLY A 63 1.71 -4.18 14.92
N ALA A 64 2.48 -3.09 14.96
CA ALA A 64 2.80 -2.28 13.78
C ALA A 64 3.64 -3.06 12.75
N SER A 65 4.61 -3.85 13.21
CA SER A 65 5.42 -4.71 12.34
C SER A 65 4.56 -5.79 11.65
N TYR A 66 3.67 -6.44 12.41
CA TYR A 66 2.74 -7.44 11.86
C TYR A 66 1.81 -6.84 10.80
N GLU A 67 1.21 -5.67 11.09
CA GLU A 67 0.35 -4.98 10.14
C GLU A 67 1.10 -4.60 8.86
N ALA A 68 2.33 -4.09 8.97
CA ALA A 68 3.17 -3.78 7.82
C ALA A 68 3.48 -5.02 6.98
N GLN A 69 3.84 -6.14 7.59
CA GLN A 69 4.08 -7.41 6.88
C GLN A 69 2.82 -7.92 6.16
N GLU A 70 1.66 -7.82 6.79
CA GLU A 70 0.40 -8.23 6.17
C GLU A 70 0.05 -7.35 4.96
N GLN A 71 0.26 -6.04 5.05
CA GLN A 71 0.08 -5.14 3.91
C GLN A 71 1.00 -5.49 2.73
N ILE A 72 2.27 -5.82 3.00
CA ILE A 72 3.22 -6.25 1.96
C ILE A 72 2.81 -7.60 1.35
N LYS A 73 2.34 -8.57 2.16
CA LYS A 73 1.82 -9.85 1.67
C LYS A 73 0.61 -9.67 0.74
N ASN A 74 -0.25 -8.70 1.04
CA ASN A 74 -1.41 -8.38 0.22
C ASN A 74 -1.06 -7.79 -1.15
N LEU A 75 0.14 -7.20 -1.33
CA LEU A 75 0.66 -6.80 -2.64
C LEU A 75 1.03 -8.00 -3.53
N GLY A 76 1.17 -9.18 -2.95
CA GLY A 76 1.59 -10.41 -3.60
C GLY A 76 3.11 -10.54 -3.69
N SER A 77 3.67 -11.52 -2.99
CA SER A 77 5.12 -11.74 -2.92
C SER A 77 5.77 -12.10 -4.27
N GLN A 78 4.98 -12.59 -5.22
CA GLN A 78 5.41 -12.92 -6.59
C GLN A 78 5.25 -11.75 -7.57
N ASN A 79 4.77 -10.60 -7.11
CA ASN A 79 4.53 -9.45 -7.97
C ASN A 79 5.73 -8.49 -7.93
N ILE A 80 6.11 -7.98 -9.10
CA ILE A 80 7.04 -6.88 -9.26
C ILE A 80 6.22 -5.69 -9.75
N ILE A 81 6.25 -4.58 -9.02
CA ILE A 81 5.45 -3.40 -9.31
C ILE A 81 6.35 -2.34 -9.92
N LEU A 82 6.03 -1.93 -11.14
CA LEU A 82 6.68 -0.79 -11.80
C LEU A 82 5.74 0.41 -11.71
N ARG A 83 6.25 1.56 -11.33
CA ARG A 83 5.50 2.82 -11.26
C ARG A 83 6.16 3.88 -12.10
N SER A 84 5.36 4.68 -12.77
CA SER A 84 5.83 5.88 -13.44
C SER A 84 6.05 7.00 -12.43
N VAL A 85 7.22 7.61 -12.46
CA VAL A 85 7.62 8.69 -11.54
C VAL A 85 8.08 9.88 -12.36
N LYS A 86 7.68 11.08 -11.96
CA LYS A 86 8.13 12.31 -12.63
C LYS A 86 9.64 12.50 -12.37
N PRO A 87 10.47 12.69 -13.42
CA PRO A 87 11.91 12.86 -13.27
C PRO A 87 12.26 14.09 -12.42
N PRO A 88 13.23 14.00 -11.50
CA PRO A 88 13.59 15.12 -10.62
C PRO A 88 14.18 16.33 -11.35
N GLU A 89 14.79 16.13 -12.51
CA GLU A 89 15.34 17.22 -13.32
C GLU A 89 14.26 18.08 -13.96
N GLU A 90 13.12 17.52 -14.29
CA GLU A 90 12.00 18.24 -14.90
C GLU A 90 11.10 18.93 -13.84
N GLN A 91 11.21 18.57 -12.56
CA GLN A 91 10.60 19.32 -11.47
C GLN A 91 11.21 20.72 -11.32
N LYS A 92 12.52 20.88 -11.62
CA LYS A 92 13.22 22.18 -11.52
C LYS A 92 12.99 23.09 -12.74
N VAL A 93 12.56 22.56 -13.87
CA VAL A 93 12.32 23.30 -15.13
C VAL A 93 10.90 23.88 -15.19
N SER A 94 9.98 23.39 -14.35
CA SER A 94 8.62 23.97 -14.20
C SER A 94 8.62 25.43 -13.78
N ASP A 95 9.71 25.91 -13.15
CA ASP A 95 9.83 27.31 -12.68
C ASP A 95 10.44 28.26 -13.73
N LYS A 96 10.93 27.73 -14.85
CA LYS A 96 11.46 28.56 -15.95
C LYS A 96 10.70 28.29 -17.23
N ALA A 97 9.86 29.23 -17.58
CA ALA A 97 9.12 29.29 -18.82
C ALA A 97 10.03 29.04 -20.02
N SER A 98 10.07 27.81 -20.56
CA SER A 98 10.51 27.53 -21.94
C SER A 98 10.32 26.09 -22.36
N GLN A 99 9.52 25.88 -23.38
CA GLN A 99 9.72 24.97 -24.50
C GLN A 99 9.20 23.53 -24.51
N SER A 100 8.46 23.03 -23.54
CA SER A 100 7.60 21.89 -23.91
C SER A 100 6.32 21.94 -23.07
N PHE A 101 5.19 22.28 -23.69
CA PHE A 101 3.87 22.30 -23.02
C PHE A 101 3.42 20.91 -22.57
N VAL A 102 4.09 19.84 -22.99
CA VAL A 102 3.72 18.46 -22.70
C VAL A 102 4.91 17.70 -22.11
N LEU A 103 4.85 17.40 -20.83
CA LEU A 103 5.82 16.56 -20.14
C LEU A 103 5.52 15.08 -20.42
N GLN A 104 6.42 14.40 -21.15
CA GLN A 104 6.30 12.96 -21.42
C GLN A 104 7.26 12.17 -20.54
N TYR A 105 6.71 11.26 -19.72
CA TYR A 105 7.47 10.38 -18.84
C TYR A 105 6.71 9.09 -18.52
N GLY A 106 7.43 8.14 -17.91
CA GLY A 106 6.87 6.92 -17.34
C GLY A 106 6.74 5.77 -18.33
N LEU A 107 6.05 4.74 -17.90
CA LEU A 107 5.89 3.46 -18.58
C LEU A 107 5.08 3.59 -19.88
N THR A 108 5.53 2.90 -20.92
CA THR A 108 4.84 2.82 -22.21
C THR A 108 4.23 1.44 -22.44
N TYR A 109 3.27 1.34 -23.37
CA TYR A 109 2.71 0.04 -23.79
C TYR A 109 3.78 -0.86 -24.44
N LEU A 110 4.79 -0.25 -25.07
CA LEU A 110 5.93 -0.99 -25.67
C LEU A 110 6.78 -1.67 -24.59
N ASP A 111 6.95 -1.05 -23.43
CA ASP A 111 7.71 -1.66 -22.34
C ASP A 111 7.01 -2.89 -21.80
N ILE A 112 5.68 -2.84 -21.67
CA ILE A 112 4.87 -3.99 -21.29
C ILE A 112 5.04 -5.14 -22.28
N GLN A 113 4.99 -4.83 -23.58
CA GLN A 113 5.17 -5.83 -24.62
C GLN A 113 6.59 -6.42 -24.58
N ARG A 114 7.61 -5.61 -24.41
CA ARG A 114 9.01 -6.05 -24.30
C ARG A 114 9.22 -6.92 -23.06
N ILE A 115 8.72 -6.52 -21.89
CA ILE A 115 8.81 -7.31 -20.67
C ILE A 115 8.21 -8.70 -20.90
N ARG A 116 7.00 -8.74 -21.48
CA ARG A 116 6.29 -10.00 -21.73
C ARG A 116 6.99 -10.91 -22.75
N SER A 117 7.62 -10.32 -23.78
CA SER A 117 8.25 -11.11 -24.87
C SER A 117 9.71 -11.48 -24.59
N THR A 118 10.45 -10.71 -23.78
CA THR A 118 11.90 -10.86 -23.64
C THR A 118 12.30 -11.54 -22.34
N ILE A 119 11.51 -11.39 -21.27
CA ILE A 119 11.89 -11.89 -19.95
C ILE A 119 11.20 -13.22 -19.67
N PRO A 120 11.97 -14.33 -19.55
CA PRO A 120 11.40 -15.62 -19.15
C PRO A 120 10.92 -15.58 -17.69
N GLY A 121 9.94 -16.44 -17.35
CA GLY A 121 9.37 -16.52 -15.99
C GLY A 121 8.29 -15.47 -15.68
N VAL A 122 7.98 -14.59 -16.64
CA VAL A 122 6.85 -13.65 -16.53
C VAL A 122 5.56 -14.36 -16.96
N THR A 123 4.65 -14.56 -16.00
CA THR A 123 3.35 -15.21 -16.26
C THR A 123 2.33 -14.23 -16.80
N VAL A 124 2.18 -13.10 -16.11
CA VAL A 124 1.17 -12.07 -16.43
C VAL A 124 1.75 -10.69 -16.23
N VAL A 125 1.46 -9.79 -17.18
CA VAL A 125 1.72 -8.37 -17.00
C VAL A 125 0.39 -7.63 -16.93
N LEU A 126 0.23 -6.80 -15.91
CA LEU A 126 -0.98 -6.09 -15.56
C LEU A 126 -0.74 -4.59 -15.70
N PRO A 127 -1.06 -4.00 -16.83
CA PRO A 127 -1.00 -2.56 -17.01
C PRO A 127 -2.15 -1.87 -16.27
N ALA A 128 -1.86 -0.74 -15.65
CA ALA A 128 -2.86 0.10 -15.01
C ALA A 128 -2.60 1.58 -15.34
N ARG A 129 -3.66 2.28 -15.70
CA ARG A 129 -3.68 3.71 -15.93
C ARG A 129 -4.68 4.35 -15.00
N THR A 130 -4.23 5.20 -14.09
CA THR A 130 -5.06 5.86 -13.10
C THR A 130 -5.27 7.32 -13.45
N ILE A 131 -6.51 7.76 -13.43
CA ILE A 131 -6.92 9.15 -13.66
C ILE A 131 -7.74 9.57 -12.45
N ARG A 132 -7.39 10.69 -11.83
CA ARG A 132 -8.17 11.24 -10.73
C ARG A 132 -9.26 12.13 -11.28
N ASP A 133 -10.52 11.77 -11.00
CA ASP A 133 -11.70 12.50 -11.45
C ASP A 133 -12.86 12.32 -10.46
N TYR A 134 -13.93 13.05 -10.68
CA TYR A 134 -15.14 12.93 -9.88
C TYR A 134 -16.14 11.98 -10.52
N VAL A 135 -16.62 11.03 -9.73
CA VAL A 135 -17.75 10.18 -10.10
C VAL A 135 -19.04 10.79 -9.61
N TRP A 136 -19.99 10.97 -10.52
CA TRP A 136 -21.28 11.58 -10.26
C TRP A 136 -22.42 10.58 -10.36
N ARG A 137 -23.33 10.65 -9.43
CA ARG A 137 -24.62 9.97 -9.49
C ARG A 137 -25.71 10.95 -9.07
N LEU A 138 -26.54 11.39 -10.04
CA LEU A 138 -27.51 12.47 -9.82
C LEU A 138 -26.82 13.73 -9.25
N SER A 139 -27.21 14.16 -8.05
CA SER A 139 -26.63 15.29 -7.33
C SER A 139 -25.43 14.95 -6.45
N ARG A 140 -25.04 13.67 -6.37
CA ARG A 140 -23.92 13.20 -5.52
C ARG A 140 -22.65 13.09 -6.32
N ARG A 141 -21.55 13.48 -5.70
CA ARG A 141 -20.23 13.33 -6.29
C ARG A 141 -19.24 12.75 -5.28
N VAL A 142 -18.30 11.96 -5.77
CA VAL A 142 -17.23 11.36 -4.98
C VAL A 142 -15.93 11.55 -5.75
N ASP A 143 -14.87 12.03 -5.08
CA ASP A 143 -13.51 12.05 -5.62
C ASP A 143 -13.00 10.61 -5.72
N CYS A 144 -12.48 10.23 -6.86
CA CYS A 144 -12.20 8.84 -7.19
C CYS A 144 -10.98 8.71 -8.11
N ASP A 145 -10.19 7.67 -7.86
CA ASP A 145 -9.18 7.19 -8.78
C ASP A 145 -9.82 6.23 -9.79
N VAL A 146 -10.05 6.72 -11.01
CA VAL A 146 -10.53 5.91 -12.14
C VAL A 146 -9.35 5.15 -12.72
N THR A 147 -9.34 3.84 -12.53
CA THR A 147 -8.25 2.95 -12.95
C THR A 147 -8.67 2.13 -14.15
N GLY A 148 -8.04 2.43 -15.29
CA GLY A 148 -8.13 1.58 -16.48
C GLY A 148 -7.20 0.39 -16.36
N THR A 149 -7.74 -0.83 -16.47
CA THR A 149 -6.98 -2.05 -16.30
C THR A 149 -7.53 -3.21 -17.14
N VAL A 150 -7.06 -4.40 -16.92
CA VAL A 150 -7.36 -5.62 -17.70
C VAL A 150 -8.22 -6.60 -16.91
N PRO A 151 -8.93 -7.53 -17.58
CA PRO A 151 -9.88 -8.45 -16.94
C PRO A 151 -9.28 -9.32 -15.82
N TRP A 152 -8.02 -9.69 -15.92
CA TRP A 152 -7.34 -10.53 -14.92
C TRP A 152 -6.76 -9.76 -13.71
N TYR A 153 -7.08 -8.46 -13.61
CA TYR A 153 -6.66 -7.61 -12.50
C TYR A 153 -7.03 -8.17 -11.12
N PRO A 154 -8.28 -8.60 -10.86
CA PRO A 154 -8.66 -9.10 -9.53
C PRO A 154 -7.87 -10.35 -9.13
N ALA A 155 -7.68 -11.29 -10.05
CA ALA A 155 -6.95 -12.52 -9.79
C ALA A 155 -5.46 -12.28 -9.48
N THR A 156 -4.82 -11.33 -10.20
CA THR A 156 -3.41 -11.00 -10.01
C THR A 156 -3.16 -10.26 -8.69
N ARG A 157 -4.10 -9.40 -8.28
CA ARG A 157 -4.02 -8.60 -7.06
C ARG A 157 -4.69 -9.26 -5.85
N ASN A 158 -5.09 -10.52 -5.96
CA ASN A 158 -5.81 -11.25 -4.93
C ASN A 158 -7.05 -10.50 -4.40
N GLN A 159 -7.75 -9.83 -5.30
CA GLN A 159 -8.94 -9.07 -4.99
C GLN A 159 -10.18 -9.83 -5.42
N ARG A 160 -11.29 -9.59 -4.74
CA ARG A 160 -12.57 -10.27 -5.03
C ARG A 160 -13.65 -9.27 -5.40
N VAL A 161 -14.52 -9.69 -6.31
CA VAL A 161 -15.76 -8.99 -6.59
C VAL A 161 -16.81 -9.45 -5.56
N ALA A 162 -17.36 -8.51 -4.80
CA ALA A 162 -18.37 -8.80 -3.79
C ALA A 162 -19.76 -8.98 -4.38
N ARG A 163 -20.09 -8.22 -5.43
CA ARG A 163 -21.39 -8.27 -6.11
C ARG A 163 -21.20 -8.07 -7.61
N GLY A 164 -22.01 -8.76 -8.42
CA GLY A 164 -21.91 -8.65 -9.87
C GLY A 164 -20.72 -9.39 -10.46
N ARG A 165 -20.13 -8.84 -11.50
CA ARG A 165 -18.97 -9.39 -12.21
C ARG A 165 -17.91 -8.32 -12.47
N PHE A 166 -16.67 -8.76 -12.72
CA PHE A 166 -15.65 -7.90 -13.34
C PHE A 166 -15.84 -7.89 -14.86
N PHE A 167 -15.27 -6.93 -15.56
CA PHE A 167 -15.34 -6.88 -17.02
C PHE A 167 -14.51 -8.01 -17.65
N THR A 168 -14.93 -8.42 -18.84
CA THR A 168 -14.34 -9.50 -19.62
C THR A 168 -13.42 -8.98 -20.72
N GLU A 169 -12.74 -9.88 -21.44
CA GLU A 169 -11.98 -9.53 -22.65
C GLU A 169 -12.88 -8.96 -23.75
N GLU A 170 -14.12 -9.41 -23.84
CA GLU A 170 -15.13 -8.90 -24.77
C GLU A 170 -15.50 -7.46 -24.45
N ASP A 171 -15.74 -7.14 -23.16
CA ASP A 171 -15.99 -5.77 -22.69
C ASP A 171 -14.80 -4.85 -23.02
N MET A 172 -13.56 -5.37 -22.92
CA MET A 172 -12.34 -4.64 -23.23
C MET A 172 -12.17 -4.43 -24.74
N ALA A 173 -12.34 -5.48 -25.53
CA ALA A 173 -12.23 -5.42 -27.01
C ALA A 173 -13.33 -4.53 -27.61
N GLY A 174 -14.55 -4.60 -27.08
CA GLY A 174 -15.69 -3.77 -27.47
C GLY A 174 -15.63 -2.33 -26.92
N GLN A 175 -14.60 -1.97 -26.13
CA GLN A 175 -14.48 -0.66 -25.48
C GLN A 175 -15.75 -0.29 -24.72
N ALA A 176 -16.36 -1.27 -24.05
CA ALA A 176 -17.64 -1.12 -23.37
C ALA A 176 -17.58 -0.04 -22.29
N SER A 177 -18.66 0.75 -22.18
CA SER A 177 -18.83 1.77 -21.16
C SER A 177 -19.33 1.14 -19.85
N VAL A 178 -18.55 0.22 -19.30
CA VAL A 178 -18.86 -0.50 -18.07
C VAL A 178 -17.83 -0.17 -16.97
N CYS A 179 -18.26 -0.27 -15.72
CA CYS A 179 -17.38 -0.02 -14.59
C CYS A 179 -17.65 -0.95 -13.40
N VAL A 180 -16.62 -1.11 -12.59
CA VAL A 180 -16.68 -1.79 -11.29
C VAL A 180 -16.29 -0.80 -10.20
N LEU A 181 -17.14 -0.64 -9.19
CA LEU A 181 -16.93 0.32 -8.10
C LEU A 181 -16.20 -0.32 -6.93
N GLY A 182 -15.35 0.43 -6.25
CA GLY A 182 -14.86 0.06 -4.92
C GLY A 182 -15.99 0.09 -3.89
N ALA A 183 -15.91 -0.81 -2.89
CA ALA A 183 -16.96 -0.91 -1.88
C ALA A 183 -17.20 0.40 -1.12
N GLU A 184 -16.15 1.19 -0.92
CA GLU A 184 -16.15 2.45 -0.17
C GLU A 184 -17.00 3.54 -0.84
N MET A 185 -17.15 3.48 -2.17
CA MET A 185 -17.94 4.45 -2.94
C MET A 185 -19.43 4.19 -2.89
N VAL A 186 -19.84 2.95 -2.66
CA VAL A 186 -21.24 2.53 -2.76
C VAL A 186 -22.15 3.29 -1.78
N PRO A 187 -21.83 3.41 -0.48
CA PRO A 187 -22.66 4.16 0.46
C PRO A 187 -22.85 5.63 0.11
N ALA A 188 -21.81 6.24 -0.50
CA ALA A 188 -21.85 7.66 -0.87
C ALA A 188 -22.69 7.93 -2.13
N LEU A 189 -22.60 7.04 -3.14
CA LEU A 189 -23.30 7.20 -4.43
C LEU A 189 -24.69 6.55 -4.41
N PHE A 190 -24.84 5.41 -3.76
CA PHE A 190 -26.05 4.55 -3.74
C PHE A 190 -26.46 4.16 -2.32
N PRO A 191 -26.89 5.09 -1.44
CA PRO A 191 -27.16 4.76 -0.02
C PRO A 191 -28.38 3.84 0.18
N LEU A 192 -29.34 3.86 -0.76
CA LEU A 192 -30.62 3.15 -0.63
C LEU A 192 -30.90 2.20 -1.78
N GLU A 193 -30.01 2.18 -2.80
CA GLU A 193 -30.25 1.41 -4.02
C GLU A 193 -29.10 0.44 -4.28
N SER A 194 -29.39 -0.63 -5.03
CA SER A 194 -28.33 -1.48 -5.60
C SER A 194 -27.59 -0.72 -6.69
N PRO A 195 -26.25 -0.69 -6.69
CA PRO A 195 -25.49 -0.03 -7.75
C PRO A 195 -25.53 -0.76 -9.09
N LEU A 196 -25.80 -2.08 -9.11
CA LEU A 196 -25.73 -2.92 -10.30
C LEU A 196 -26.78 -2.50 -11.36
N GLY A 197 -26.34 -2.40 -12.61
CA GLY A 197 -27.17 -1.97 -13.75
C GLY A 197 -27.50 -0.48 -13.74
N LYS A 198 -26.94 0.30 -12.80
CA LYS A 198 -27.12 1.75 -12.76
C LYS A 198 -25.96 2.47 -13.43
N HIS A 199 -26.22 3.70 -13.90
CA HIS A 199 -25.20 4.49 -14.56
C HIS A 199 -24.59 5.52 -13.61
N VAL A 200 -23.29 5.68 -13.71
CA VAL A 200 -22.51 6.74 -13.08
C VAL A 200 -21.83 7.57 -14.17
N ARG A 201 -21.64 8.85 -13.91
CA ARG A 201 -20.97 9.77 -14.84
C ARG A 201 -19.57 10.11 -14.33
N VAL A 202 -18.60 10.06 -15.24
CA VAL A 202 -17.22 10.51 -14.99
C VAL A 202 -16.86 11.48 -16.11
N GLY A 203 -16.58 12.74 -15.78
CA GLY A 203 -16.41 13.78 -16.77
C GLY A 203 -17.67 13.97 -17.63
N SER A 204 -17.53 13.71 -18.93
CA SER A 204 -18.63 13.74 -19.92
C SER A 204 -19.28 12.37 -20.16
N ASP A 205 -18.68 11.29 -19.71
CA ASP A 205 -19.05 9.93 -20.07
C ASP A 205 -19.88 9.22 -19.01
N TYR A 206 -20.77 8.33 -19.45
CA TYR A 206 -21.60 7.48 -18.61
C TYR A 206 -21.09 6.05 -18.67
N TYR A 207 -21.03 5.40 -17.49
CA TYR A 207 -20.60 4.03 -17.31
C TYR A 207 -21.68 3.24 -16.57
N GLU A 208 -21.99 2.04 -17.05
CA GLU A 208 -22.87 1.11 -16.35
C GLU A 208 -22.09 0.37 -15.27
N VAL A 209 -22.63 0.33 -14.06
CA VAL A 209 -22.04 -0.41 -12.94
C VAL A 209 -22.39 -1.88 -13.07
N ILE A 210 -21.40 -2.71 -13.39
CA ILE A 210 -21.55 -4.17 -13.55
C ILE A 210 -21.09 -4.97 -12.34
N GLY A 211 -20.33 -4.33 -11.45
CA GLY A 211 -19.82 -5.00 -10.25
C GLY A 211 -19.39 -4.06 -9.14
N VAL A 212 -19.18 -4.63 -7.97
CA VAL A 212 -18.64 -3.96 -6.77
C VAL A 212 -17.54 -4.82 -6.20
N MET A 213 -16.37 -4.25 -5.96
CA MET A 213 -15.23 -4.92 -5.33
C MET A 213 -15.47 -5.13 -3.83
N ALA A 214 -14.84 -6.14 -3.24
CA ALA A 214 -14.87 -6.34 -1.81
C ALA A 214 -14.12 -5.22 -1.06
N PRO A 215 -14.55 -4.86 0.16
CA PRO A 215 -13.87 -3.87 0.99
C PRO A 215 -12.47 -4.35 1.42
N GLY A 216 -11.58 -3.41 1.71
CA GLY A 216 -10.25 -3.71 2.26
C GLY A 216 -9.17 -4.11 1.24
N SER A 217 -9.49 -4.14 -0.05
CA SER A 217 -8.54 -4.56 -1.09
C SER A 217 -7.48 -3.50 -1.46
N PHE A 218 -7.49 -2.30 -0.86
CA PHE A 218 -6.77 -1.14 -1.44
C PHE A 218 -5.87 -0.36 -0.49
N THR A 219 -5.57 -0.86 0.70
CA THR A 219 -4.70 -0.17 1.65
C THR A 219 -3.21 -0.29 1.32
N ALA A 220 -2.80 0.15 0.14
CA ALA A 220 -1.41 0.53 -0.07
C ALA A 220 -1.26 1.99 0.34
N LYS A 221 -0.90 2.26 1.57
CA LYS A 221 -0.35 3.57 1.97
C LYS A 221 0.92 3.77 1.15
N THR A 222 0.89 4.73 0.24
CA THR A 222 2.10 5.19 -0.44
C THR A 222 2.88 6.03 0.56
N ASP A 223 4.20 5.80 0.67
CA ASP A 223 5.11 6.52 1.56
C ASP A 223 4.91 8.03 1.50
N ASP A 224 4.97 8.66 2.69
CA ASP A 224 4.92 10.09 2.93
C ASP A 224 6.18 10.81 2.38
N SER A 225 6.29 10.93 1.08
CA SER A 225 7.17 11.93 0.48
C SER A 225 6.41 13.24 0.38
N ALA A 226 6.92 14.29 1.00
CA ALA A 226 6.27 15.58 1.20
C ALA A 226 5.84 16.33 -0.09
N ASP A 227 6.27 15.87 -1.26
CA ASP A 227 5.91 16.44 -2.56
C ASP A 227 4.67 15.76 -3.21
N ALA A 228 3.97 14.89 -2.49
CA ALA A 228 2.96 13.98 -3.02
C ALA A 228 1.52 14.30 -2.56
N GLU A 229 1.19 15.54 -2.20
CA GLU A 229 -0.20 15.88 -1.88
C GLU A 229 -1.16 15.61 -3.05
N ASP A 230 -0.67 15.72 -4.30
CA ASP A 230 -1.43 15.40 -5.50
C ASP A 230 -1.40 13.90 -5.87
N GLN A 231 -0.57 13.08 -5.22
CA GLN A 231 -0.40 11.64 -5.52
C GLN A 231 -0.95 10.71 -4.43
N LYS A 232 -1.55 11.23 -3.36
CA LYS A 232 -2.25 10.36 -2.40
C LYS A 232 -3.35 9.62 -3.13
N PRO A 233 -3.32 8.27 -3.18
CA PRO A 233 -4.39 7.52 -3.80
C PRO A 233 -5.70 7.87 -3.12
N ALA A 234 -6.73 8.17 -3.90
CA ALA A 234 -8.05 8.39 -3.35
C ALA A 234 -8.48 7.11 -2.60
N ALA A 235 -9.16 7.27 -1.47
CA ALA A 235 -9.76 6.15 -0.75
C ALA A 235 -10.75 5.39 -1.64
N ASN A 236 -11.31 6.09 -2.63
CA ASN A 236 -12.31 5.58 -3.55
C ASN A 236 -11.67 5.18 -4.88
N ARG A 237 -12.01 4.02 -5.39
CA ARG A 237 -11.53 3.52 -6.69
C ARG A 237 -12.67 3.02 -7.55
N MET A 238 -12.53 3.27 -8.85
CA MET A 238 -13.42 2.77 -9.89
C MET A 238 -12.57 2.11 -10.98
N PHE A 239 -12.97 0.94 -11.44
CA PHE A 239 -12.26 0.20 -12.48
C PHE A 239 -13.05 0.24 -13.77
N ILE A 240 -12.37 0.49 -14.88
CA ILE A 240 -12.92 0.47 -16.23
C ILE A 240 -11.95 -0.25 -17.17
N PRO A 241 -12.39 -0.77 -18.32
CA PRO A 241 -11.50 -1.42 -19.28
C PRO A 241 -10.41 -0.46 -19.78
N LEU A 242 -9.16 -0.94 -19.89
CA LEU A 242 -8.01 -0.12 -20.28
C LEU A 242 -8.19 0.52 -21.67
N GLU A 243 -8.72 -0.22 -22.63
CA GLU A 243 -8.95 0.30 -23.98
C GLU A 243 -10.02 1.40 -24.00
N THR A 244 -11.03 1.32 -23.12
CA THR A 244 -12.02 2.39 -22.94
C THR A 244 -11.37 3.67 -22.38
N VAL A 245 -10.44 3.53 -21.39
CA VAL A 245 -9.68 4.68 -20.89
C VAL A 245 -8.84 5.32 -21.99
N LYS A 246 -8.17 4.51 -22.76
CA LYS A 246 -7.30 4.94 -23.83
C LYS A 246 -8.05 5.75 -24.90
N MET A 247 -9.25 5.27 -25.27
CA MET A 247 -10.09 5.93 -26.26
C MET A 247 -10.70 7.24 -25.74
N ARG A 248 -11.21 7.25 -24.49
CA ARG A 248 -11.98 8.39 -23.98
C ARG A 248 -11.15 9.50 -23.37
N TYR A 249 -10.08 9.14 -22.65
CA TYR A 249 -9.23 10.13 -21.97
C TYR A 249 -7.96 10.49 -22.75
N GLY A 250 -7.70 9.83 -23.91
CA GLY A 250 -6.49 10.04 -24.68
C GLY A 250 -5.22 9.79 -23.86
N GLU A 251 -4.04 10.19 -24.34
CA GLU A 251 -2.76 10.00 -23.63
C GLU A 251 -2.33 11.23 -22.81
N VAL A 252 -2.87 12.39 -23.12
CA VAL A 252 -2.45 13.67 -22.51
C VAL A 252 -3.43 14.05 -21.41
N LEU A 253 -2.92 14.14 -20.20
CA LEU A 253 -3.64 14.64 -19.04
C LEU A 253 -3.33 16.14 -18.88
N MET A 254 -4.34 16.97 -19.03
CA MET A 254 -4.23 18.41 -18.81
C MET A 254 -4.64 18.75 -17.39
N ARG A 255 -3.73 19.26 -16.58
CA ARG A 255 -4.01 19.79 -15.24
C ARG A 255 -3.92 21.30 -15.25
N ARG A 256 -4.99 21.95 -14.85
CA ARG A 256 -5.03 23.40 -14.65
C ARG A 256 -4.98 23.67 -13.15
N ARG A 257 -3.89 24.24 -12.68
CA ARG A 257 -3.72 24.73 -11.31
C ARG A 257 -3.75 26.26 -11.33
N SER A 258 -4.13 26.88 -10.24
CA SER A 258 -4.21 28.35 -10.16
C SER A 258 -2.94 29.02 -10.70
N GLY A 259 -3.02 29.57 -11.95
CA GLY A 259 -1.91 30.27 -12.61
C GLY A 259 -0.92 29.43 -13.42
N SER A 260 -1.00 28.09 -13.41
CA SER A 260 -0.15 27.22 -14.23
C SER A 260 -0.95 26.21 -15.06
N PHE A 261 -0.48 25.96 -16.25
CA PHE A 261 -1.04 24.97 -17.17
C PHE A 261 0.01 23.87 -17.38
N GLU A 262 -0.26 22.68 -16.87
CA GLU A 262 0.63 21.54 -16.98
C GLU A 262 -0.05 20.44 -17.80
N ALA A 263 0.56 20.08 -18.93
CA ALA A 263 0.14 18.95 -19.75
C ALA A 263 1.13 17.80 -19.55
N GLN A 264 0.63 16.66 -19.08
CA GLN A 264 1.44 15.46 -18.85
C GLN A 264 0.98 14.37 -19.82
N ARG A 265 1.94 13.71 -20.46
CA ARG A 265 1.70 12.53 -21.30
C ARG A 265 2.26 11.31 -20.61
N VAL A 266 1.39 10.55 -19.95
CA VAL A 266 1.71 9.30 -19.28
C VAL A 266 0.80 8.21 -19.84
N GLN A 267 1.37 7.19 -20.47
CA GLN A 267 0.58 6.10 -21.03
C GLN A 267 0.10 5.14 -19.94
N LEU A 268 0.98 4.76 -19.03
CA LEU A 268 0.68 3.87 -17.91
C LEU A 268 1.27 4.45 -16.62
N HIS A 269 0.49 4.43 -15.55
CA HIS A 269 0.95 4.87 -14.22
C HIS A 269 1.60 3.74 -13.45
N GLU A 270 1.10 2.52 -13.65
CA GLU A 270 1.60 1.34 -12.96
C GLU A 270 1.55 0.12 -13.89
N ALA A 271 2.51 -0.77 -13.73
CA ALA A 271 2.46 -2.09 -14.32
C ALA A 271 2.89 -3.11 -13.25
N THR A 272 2.07 -4.14 -13.04
CA THR A 272 2.41 -5.24 -12.15
C THR A 272 2.79 -6.45 -12.99
N VAL A 273 3.99 -6.96 -12.74
CA VAL A 273 4.51 -8.18 -13.38
C VAL A 273 4.41 -9.31 -12.40
N LYS A 274 3.64 -10.36 -12.71
CA LYS A 274 3.55 -11.57 -11.91
C LYS A 274 4.56 -12.58 -12.42
N VAL A 275 5.38 -13.10 -11.50
CA VAL A 275 6.41 -14.11 -11.77
C VAL A 275 5.88 -15.48 -11.36
N ASP A 276 6.26 -16.51 -12.07
CA ASP A 276 5.82 -17.88 -11.84
C ASP A 276 6.33 -18.44 -10.50
N SER A 277 7.60 -18.20 -10.18
CA SER A 277 8.25 -18.71 -8.96
C SER A 277 8.77 -17.58 -8.07
N LEU A 278 8.61 -17.73 -6.74
CA LEU A 278 9.19 -16.83 -5.74
C LEU A 278 10.72 -16.72 -5.84
N GLN A 279 11.38 -17.80 -6.25
CA GLN A 279 12.85 -17.86 -6.36
C GLN A 279 13.36 -16.98 -7.50
N ASP A 280 12.57 -16.86 -8.57
CA ASP A 280 12.94 -16.12 -9.77
C ASP A 280 12.62 -14.63 -9.69
N VAL A 281 11.84 -14.19 -8.69
CA VAL A 281 11.43 -12.79 -8.53
C VAL A 281 12.63 -11.83 -8.56
N THR A 282 13.69 -12.15 -7.85
CA THR A 282 14.90 -11.29 -7.78
C THR A 282 15.62 -11.25 -9.13
N GLY A 283 15.72 -12.40 -9.82
CA GLY A 283 16.33 -12.48 -11.15
C GLY A 283 15.54 -11.74 -12.21
N VAL A 284 14.22 -11.94 -12.21
CA VAL A 284 13.30 -11.24 -13.12
C VAL A 284 13.30 -9.73 -12.83
N ALA A 285 13.32 -9.32 -11.56
CA ALA A 285 13.40 -7.91 -11.18
C ALA A 285 14.70 -7.25 -11.70
N ALA A 286 15.84 -7.94 -11.60
CA ALA A 286 17.11 -7.48 -12.14
C ALA A 286 17.07 -7.35 -13.68
N ALA A 287 16.47 -8.33 -14.37
CA ALA A 287 16.31 -8.28 -15.83
C ALA A 287 15.38 -7.12 -16.26
N ILE A 288 14.26 -6.92 -15.55
CA ILE A 288 13.38 -5.78 -15.78
C ILE A 288 14.12 -4.47 -15.57
N LYS A 289 14.89 -4.36 -14.49
CA LYS A 289 15.68 -3.15 -14.19
C LYS A 289 16.66 -2.83 -15.32
N GLN A 290 17.41 -3.83 -15.81
CA GLN A 290 18.33 -3.65 -16.93
C GLN A 290 17.63 -3.23 -18.21
N LEU A 291 16.46 -3.80 -18.50
CA LEU A 291 15.64 -3.44 -19.65
C LEU A 291 15.16 -1.99 -19.54
N MET A 292 14.68 -1.58 -18.35
CA MET A 292 14.21 -0.23 -18.10
C MET A 292 15.35 0.80 -18.14
N GLU A 293 16.51 0.52 -17.56
CA GLU A 293 17.69 1.41 -17.61
C GLU A 293 18.13 1.69 -19.05
N ARG A 294 18.00 0.70 -19.94
CA ARG A 294 18.33 0.86 -21.35
C ARG A 294 17.34 1.74 -22.12
N ASN A 295 16.05 1.64 -21.78
CA ASN A 295 14.98 2.32 -22.52
C ASN A 295 14.55 3.66 -21.91
N HIS A 296 14.82 3.86 -20.61
CA HIS A 296 14.41 5.03 -19.82
C HIS A 296 15.62 5.77 -19.22
N PRO A 297 16.40 6.51 -20.03
CA PRO A 297 17.60 7.23 -19.56
C PRO A 297 17.26 8.32 -18.53
N LYS A 298 16.03 8.84 -18.54
CA LYS A 298 15.54 9.87 -17.59
C LYS A 298 15.20 9.32 -16.20
N LYS A 299 15.29 8.00 -15.99
CA LYS A 299 14.92 7.33 -14.74
C LYS A 299 13.53 7.73 -14.22
N ASP A 300 12.57 7.75 -15.12
CA ASP A 300 11.18 8.13 -14.90
C ASP A 300 10.30 6.94 -14.43
N TYR A 301 10.90 5.95 -13.83
CA TYR A 301 10.26 4.75 -13.30
C TYR A 301 10.81 4.36 -11.93
N GLN A 302 9.99 3.66 -11.17
CA GLN A 302 10.35 3.03 -9.90
C GLN A 302 9.98 1.55 -9.94
N ILE A 303 10.86 0.69 -9.45
CA ILE A 303 10.60 -0.74 -9.32
C ILE A 303 10.46 -1.06 -7.83
N VAL A 304 9.33 -1.65 -7.45
CA VAL A 304 9.05 -2.10 -6.10
C VAL A 304 8.92 -3.62 -6.12
N VAL A 305 9.77 -4.29 -5.33
CA VAL A 305 9.74 -5.74 -5.18
C VAL A 305 9.27 -6.06 -3.75
N PRO A 306 8.00 -6.43 -3.54
CA PRO A 306 7.46 -6.68 -2.21
C PRO A 306 8.22 -7.76 -1.43
N LEU A 307 8.76 -8.77 -2.11
CA LEU A 307 9.57 -9.82 -1.51
C LEU A 307 10.85 -9.27 -0.83
N GLU A 308 11.51 -8.29 -1.44
CA GLU A 308 12.70 -7.66 -0.84
C GLU A 308 12.34 -6.81 0.37
N LEU A 309 11.16 -6.17 0.34
CA LEU A 309 10.65 -5.41 1.48
C LEU A 309 10.34 -6.32 2.67
N LEU A 310 9.75 -7.50 2.43
CA LEU A 310 9.52 -8.50 3.47
C LEU A 310 10.82 -8.98 4.11
N ARG A 311 11.84 -9.31 3.30
CA ARG A 311 13.15 -9.75 3.80
C ARG A 311 13.92 -8.68 4.61
N ARG A 312 13.62 -7.41 4.40
CA ARG A 312 14.21 -6.32 5.20
C ARG A 312 13.46 -6.06 6.50
N ALA A 313 12.22 -6.52 6.59
CA ALA A 313 11.36 -6.36 7.77
C ALA A 313 11.47 -7.55 8.75
N GLU A 314 12.07 -8.68 8.33
CA GLU A 314 12.46 -9.82 9.17
C GLU A 314 13.85 -9.57 9.80
#